data_5aab46045adda8643af0e30e66da1056
#
_entry.id   5aab46045adda8643af0e30e66da1056
#
_cell.length_a   1.000
_cell.length_b   1.000
_cell.length_c   1.000
_cell.angle_alpha   90.00
_cell.angle_beta   90.00
_cell.angle_gamma   90.00
#
_symmetry.space_group_name_H-M   'P 1'
#
loop_
_entity.id
_entity.type
_entity.pdbx_description
1 polymer ?
#
loop_
_entity_poly.entity_id
_entity_poly.type
_entity_poly.pdbx_seq_one_letter_code
_entity_poly.pdbx_strand_id
1 'polypeptide(L)'
;MKFSTSPVRGTVDYLPSEMEVKSYAERVILETYKQNGFLQIKTPILENLDLLTNGDSGDNQKLMFKTIKRGEKLDLAKPDLKESDIVEEGLRYDLTVPLVRLFANNKEKLPIPFKAIQIDESFRAERPQKGRVRQFTQCDIDILGDSSPLSEVELLYAYMCAYKNLGFSNLTIKVNDRRALASIIKLSGFAEENVTDICISLDKFDKIGAEAVANELVANGYAEAGVKKLMSIFADLKSATSNAESFKKLAKFGVDAEVVGSLKLIISTVEKFKIEGFNIMFDASIIRGQGYYTGTVFEVYDNEFGRAIGGGGRYDKMIEKFLNVSVPAVGASIGLYSVVMLMVERGYKIPSNKLALIFDKDNSYDEILKAKIDFMKKGYEVSTFAFPKNFNAFAEKLKSNGYTKLVKMKDLSKIIEL
;
A
#
# COMPACT_ATOMS: atom_id res chain seq x y z
N MET A 1 -26.51 -18.45 -25.11
CA MET A 1 -25.59 -18.40 -23.93
C MET A 1 -25.80 -17.06 -23.23
N LYS A 2 -26.02 -17.07 -21.93
CA LYS A 2 -26.09 -15.82 -21.16
C LYS A 2 -24.67 -15.48 -20.71
N PHE A 3 -24.11 -14.36 -21.15
CA PHE A 3 -22.79 -13.90 -20.68
C PHE A 3 -22.87 -13.54 -19.18
N SER A 4 -21.81 -13.86 -18.45
CA SER A 4 -21.65 -13.33 -17.08
C SER A 4 -21.38 -11.83 -17.15
N THR A 5 -22.13 -11.05 -16.39
CA THR A 5 -21.93 -9.62 -16.23
C THR A 5 -21.13 -9.26 -14.98
N SER A 6 -20.75 -10.26 -14.18
CA SER A 6 -19.93 -10.05 -12.98
C SER A 6 -18.45 -9.88 -13.37
N PRO A 7 -17.72 -8.98 -12.71
CA PRO A 7 -16.28 -8.90 -12.88
C PRO A 7 -15.58 -10.19 -12.44
N VAL A 8 -14.32 -10.35 -12.79
CA VAL A 8 -13.50 -11.48 -12.34
C VAL A 8 -13.49 -11.51 -10.81
N ARG A 9 -13.62 -12.72 -10.24
CA ARG A 9 -13.67 -12.86 -8.78
C ARG A 9 -12.46 -12.20 -8.11
N GLY A 10 -12.75 -11.27 -7.21
CA GLY A 10 -11.73 -10.52 -6.46
C GLY A 10 -11.23 -9.26 -7.15
N THR A 11 -11.86 -8.85 -8.27
CA THR A 11 -11.74 -7.51 -8.83
C THR A 11 -13.02 -6.73 -8.52
N VAL A 12 -12.96 -5.41 -8.61
CA VAL A 12 -14.08 -4.52 -8.30
C VAL A 12 -14.28 -3.48 -9.40
N ASP A 13 -15.54 -3.15 -9.68
CA ASP A 13 -15.91 -1.97 -10.44
C ASP A 13 -16.08 -0.80 -9.48
N TYR A 14 -15.52 0.36 -9.79
CA TYR A 14 -15.76 1.59 -9.05
C TYR A 14 -16.91 2.36 -9.69
N LEU A 15 -17.99 2.56 -8.96
CA LEU A 15 -19.06 3.46 -9.40
C LEU A 15 -18.59 4.93 -9.31
N PRO A 16 -19.28 5.88 -10.00
CA PRO A 16 -18.81 7.26 -10.06
C PRO A 16 -18.50 7.90 -8.70
N SER A 17 -19.32 7.67 -7.69
CA SER A 17 -19.10 8.20 -6.34
C SER A 17 -17.86 7.61 -5.65
N GLU A 18 -17.62 6.30 -5.81
CA GLU A 18 -16.44 5.63 -5.26
C GLU A 18 -15.18 6.05 -6.02
N MET A 19 -15.29 6.19 -7.35
CA MET A 19 -14.18 6.64 -8.20
C MET A 19 -13.75 8.07 -7.87
N GLU A 20 -14.67 8.93 -7.45
CA GLU A 20 -14.33 10.27 -6.96
C GLU A 20 -13.50 10.25 -5.69
N VAL A 21 -13.89 9.41 -4.71
CA VAL A 21 -13.12 9.23 -3.49
C VAL A 21 -11.72 8.69 -3.82
N LYS A 22 -11.65 7.71 -4.72
CA LYS A 22 -10.38 7.12 -5.18
C LYS A 22 -9.49 8.18 -5.84
N SER A 23 -10.02 8.92 -6.82
CA SER A 23 -9.26 9.96 -7.53
C SER A 23 -8.83 11.11 -6.63
N TYR A 24 -9.68 11.50 -5.67
CA TYR A 24 -9.31 12.47 -4.65
C TYR A 24 -8.15 11.97 -3.80
N ALA A 25 -8.22 10.74 -3.30
CA ALA A 25 -7.18 10.17 -2.47
C ALA A 25 -5.84 10.02 -3.23
N GLU A 26 -5.86 9.54 -4.47
CA GLU A 26 -4.67 9.48 -5.34
C GLU A 26 -4.02 10.85 -5.52
N ARG A 27 -4.82 11.88 -5.79
CA ARG A 27 -4.33 13.25 -5.97
C ARG A 27 -3.71 13.80 -4.68
N VAL A 28 -4.37 13.66 -3.54
CA VAL A 28 -3.86 14.14 -2.25
C VAL A 28 -2.54 13.47 -1.89
N ILE A 29 -2.46 12.15 -2.08
CA ILE A 29 -1.22 11.39 -1.84
C ILE A 29 -0.10 11.87 -2.76
N LEU A 30 -0.38 11.97 -4.07
CA LEU A 30 0.60 12.40 -5.07
C LEU A 30 1.14 13.80 -4.78
N GLU A 31 0.27 14.76 -4.50
CA GLU A 31 0.64 16.13 -4.19
C GLU A 31 1.47 16.20 -2.91
N THR A 32 1.08 15.44 -1.87
CA THR A 32 1.84 15.38 -0.61
C THR A 32 3.25 14.82 -0.82
N TYR A 33 3.38 13.74 -1.58
CA TYR A 33 4.68 13.14 -1.85
C TYR A 33 5.57 14.06 -2.69
N LYS A 34 5.01 14.74 -3.71
CA LYS A 34 5.73 15.74 -4.49
C LYS A 34 6.23 16.91 -3.65
N GLN A 35 5.42 17.40 -2.69
CA GLN A 35 5.84 18.44 -1.74
C GLN A 35 7.00 17.99 -0.85
N ASN A 36 7.14 16.69 -0.59
CA ASN A 36 8.26 16.10 0.13
C ASN A 36 9.47 15.75 -0.77
N GLY A 37 9.48 16.23 -2.01
CA GLY A 37 10.62 16.10 -2.93
C GLY A 37 10.73 14.78 -3.67
N PHE A 38 9.67 13.95 -3.67
CA PHE A 38 9.64 12.71 -4.44
C PHE A 38 9.26 12.97 -5.91
N LEU A 39 9.85 12.21 -6.82
CA LEU A 39 9.69 12.31 -8.26
C LEU A 39 8.81 11.18 -8.80
N GLN A 40 7.77 11.55 -9.53
CA GLN A 40 6.83 10.58 -10.08
C GLN A 40 7.42 9.82 -11.27
N ILE A 41 7.32 8.50 -11.21
CA ILE A 41 7.67 7.60 -12.31
C ILE A 41 6.50 6.66 -12.63
N LYS A 42 6.61 5.96 -13.75
CA LYS A 42 5.69 4.91 -14.14
C LYS A 42 6.43 3.74 -14.76
N THR A 43 6.06 2.52 -14.38
CA THR A 43 6.60 1.27 -14.94
C THR A 43 5.48 0.49 -15.65
N PRO A 44 5.79 -0.42 -16.59
CA PRO A 44 4.81 -1.31 -17.19
C PRO A 44 4.11 -2.19 -16.16
N ILE A 45 2.86 -2.58 -16.46
CA ILE A 45 2.11 -3.56 -15.65
C ILE A 45 2.60 -4.98 -15.94
N LEU A 46 2.93 -5.24 -17.21
CA LEU A 46 3.44 -6.52 -17.69
C LEU A 46 4.97 -6.52 -17.61
N GLU A 47 5.53 -7.52 -16.96
CA GLU A 47 6.97 -7.69 -16.76
C GLU A 47 7.41 -9.11 -17.15
N ASN A 48 8.68 -9.28 -17.50
CA ASN A 48 9.25 -10.60 -17.72
C ASN A 48 9.12 -11.46 -16.45
N LEU A 49 8.74 -12.73 -16.63
CA LEU A 49 8.53 -13.63 -15.50
C LEU A 49 9.80 -13.82 -14.67
N ASP A 50 10.96 -13.92 -15.32
CA ASP A 50 12.27 -14.05 -14.65
C ASP A 50 12.54 -12.88 -13.68
N LEU A 51 12.16 -11.65 -14.08
CA LEU A 51 12.28 -10.48 -13.21
C LEU A 51 11.40 -10.63 -11.96
N LEU A 52 10.15 -11.05 -12.15
CA LEU A 52 9.19 -11.19 -11.07
C LEU A 52 9.53 -12.34 -10.13
N THR A 53 10.11 -13.43 -10.62
CA THR A 53 10.45 -14.62 -9.83
C THR A 53 11.77 -14.47 -9.08
N ASN A 54 12.75 -13.75 -9.64
CA ASN A 54 14.07 -13.54 -9.02
C ASN A 54 14.10 -12.42 -7.99
N GLY A 55 13.01 -11.68 -7.84
CA GLY A 55 12.90 -10.52 -6.92
C GLY A 55 12.73 -10.87 -5.43
N ASP A 56 13.07 -12.08 -4.95
CA ASP A 56 12.84 -12.54 -3.56
C ASP A 56 11.40 -12.35 -3.08
N SER A 57 10.47 -12.64 -3.95
CA SER A 57 9.04 -12.43 -3.72
C SER A 57 8.43 -13.34 -2.65
N GLY A 58 9.20 -14.30 -2.11
CA GLY A 58 8.73 -15.24 -1.10
C GLY A 58 7.45 -15.97 -1.56
N ASP A 59 6.44 -16.03 -0.71
CA ASP A 59 5.14 -16.63 -1.05
C ASP A 59 4.38 -15.89 -2.17
N ASN A 60 4.75 -14.64 -2.51
CA ASN A 60 4.12 -13.88 -3.60
C ASN A 60 4.32 -14.54 -4.98
N GLN A 61 5.36 -15.38 -5.16
CA GLN A 61 5.54 -16.14 -6.41
C GLN A 61 4.33 -17.01 -6.76
N LYS A 62 3.68 -17.58 -5.73
CA LYS A 62 2.46 -18.41 -5.89
C LYS A 62 1.22 -17.56 -6.23
N LEU A 63 1.31 -16.25 -6.03
CA LEU A 63 0.20 -15.31 -6.21
C LEU A 63 0.28 -14.50 -7.50
N MET A 64 1.28 -14.76 -8.36
CA MET A 64 1.43 -14.05 -9.63
C MET A 64 0.40 -14.47 -10.67
N PHE A 65 -0.15 -13.50 -11.38
CA PHE A 65 -0.86 -13.74 -12.62
C PHE A 65 0.15 -13.85 -13.75
N LYS A 66 0.20 -15.02 -14.40
CA LYS A 66 1.12 -15.31 -15.50
C LYS A 66 0.38 -15.28 -16.83
N THR A 67 1.01 -14.80 -17.88
CA THR A 67 0.44 -14.74 -19.23
C THR A 67 0.98 -15.86 -20.10
N ILE A 68 0.09 -16.42 -20.93
CA ILE A 68 0.44 -17.51 -21.85
C ILE A 68 1.17 -16.92 -23.06
N LYS A 69 2.24 -17.57 -23.49
CA LYS A 69 2.96 -17.27 -24.74
C LYS A 69 2.00 -17.24 -25.94
N ARG A 70 2.35 -16.51 -26.98
CA ARG A 70 1.51 -16.35 -28.17
C ARG A 70 2.21 -16.84 -29.43
N GLY A 71 1.39 -17.26 -30.39
CA GLY A 71 1.85 -17.67 -31.72
C GLY A 71 2.82 -18.85 -31.66
N GLU A 72 3.85 -18.81 -32.49
CA GLU A 72 4.85 -19.87 -32.63
C GLU A 72 5.67 -20.19 -31.35
N LYS A 73 5.66 -19.29 -30.38
CA LYS A 73 6.31 -19.51 -29.08
C LYS A 73 5.55 -20.50 -28.19
N LEU A 74 4.26 -20.75 -28.47
CA LEU A 74 3.41 -21.64 -27.69
C LEU A 74 3.27 -23.00 -28.40
N ASP A 75 4.03 -23.99 -27.97
CA ASP A 75 3.90 -25.37 -28.43
C ASP A 75 3.32 -26.25 -27.30
N LEU A 76 2.03 -26.50 -27.36
CA LEU A 76 1.31 -27.35 -26.41
C LEU A 76 1.49 -28.86 -26.71
N ALA A 77 2.08 -29.23 -27.86
CA ALA A 77 2.36 -30.62 -28.24
C ALA A 77 3.75 -31.08 -27.75
N LYS A 78 4.55 -30.23 -27.16
CA LYS A 78 5.89 -30.54 -26.64
C LYS A 78 5.81 -31.66 -25.59
N PRO A 79 6.60 -32.73 -25.71
CA PRO A 79 6.72 -33.74 -24.66
C PRO A 79 7.32 -33.13 -23.40
N ASP A 80 6.88 -33.59 -22.22
CA ASP A 80 7.34 -33.14 -20.91
C ASP A 80 7.21 -31.61 -20.71
N LEU A 81 6.04 -31.06 -21.08
CA LEU A 81 5.70 -29.64 -21.02
C LEU A 81 5.89 -29.05 -19.61
N LYS A 82 6.74 -28.04 -19.48
CA LYS A 82 7.00 -27.30 -18.23
C LYS A 82 6.28 -25.95 -18.26
N GLU A 83 6.10 -25.34 -17.10
CA GLU A 83 5.48 -24.00 -16.99
C GLU A 83 6.23 -22.96 -17.85
N SER A 84 7.57 -22.99 -17.86
CA SER A 84 8.42 -22.11 -18.68
C SER A 84 8.22 -22.27 -20.18
N ASP A 85 7.65 -23.37 -20.65
CA ASP A 85 7.30 -23.57 -22.05
C ASP A 85 5.99 -22.87 -22.42
N ILE A 86 5.13 -22.60 -21.43
CA ILE A 86 3.80 -22.03 -21.62
C ILE A 86 3.77 -20.53 -21.31
N VAL A 87 4.51 -20.09 -20.28
CA VAL A 87 4.46 -18.71 -19.77
C VAL A 87 5.81 -17.99 -19.97
N GLU A 88 5.77 -16.69 -20.20
CA GLU A 88 6.97 -15.86 -20.46
C GLU A 88 6.93 -14.56 -19.65
N GLU A 89 5.72 -14.06 -19.35
CA GLU A 89 5.48 -12.78 -18.73
C GLU A 89 4.45 -12.92 -17.61
N GLY A 90 4.34 -11.89 -16.75
CA GLY A 90 3.34 -11.84 -15.70
C GLY A 90 2.92 -10.42 -15.37
N LEU A 91 1.80 -10.30 -14.68
CA LEU A 91 1.38 -9.03 -14.11
C LEU A 91 2.18 -8.78 -12.82
N ARG A 92 2.71 -7.58 -12.68
CA ARG A 92 3.46 -7.19 -11.47
C ARG A 92 2.60 -7.36 -10.22
N TYR A 93 3.19 -7.94 -9.18
CA TYR A 93 2.52 -8.16 -7.89
C TYR A 93 2.81 -7.05 -6.86
N ASP A 94 3.80 -6.19 -7.13
CA ASP A 94 4.13 -4.96 -6.42
C ASP A 94 4.74 -3.94 -7.39
N LEU A 95 5.05 -2.73 -6.88
CA LEU A 95 5.70 -1.68 -7.65
C LEU A 95 7.22 -1.62 -7.40
N THR A 96 7.73 -2.33 -6.38
CA THR A 96 9.14 -2.28 -5.97
C THR A 96 10.05 -3.00 -6.98
N VAL A 97 9.68 -4.21 -7.43
CA VAL A 97 10.48 -4.97 -8.40
C VAL A 97 10.63 -4.22 -9.73
N PRO A 98 9.55 -3.66 -10.33
CA PRO A 98 9.66 -2.80 -11.51
C PRO A 98 10.50 -1.53 -11.29
N LEU A 99 10.43 -0.92 -10.09
CA LEU A 99 11.25 0.24 -9.73
C LEU A 99 12.74 -0.11 -9.75
N VAL A 100 13.10 -1.23 -9.14
CA VAL A 100 14.50 -1.69 -9.09
C VAL A 100 15.04 -1.91 -10.51
N ARG A 101 14.27 -2.52 -11.40
CA ARG A 101 14.63 -2.68 -12.82
C ARG A 101 14.78 -1.32 -13.52
N LEU A 102 13.84 -0.39 -13.29
CA LEU A 102 13.90 0.96 -13.87
C LEU A 102 15.19 1.68 -13.40
N PHE A 103 15.45 1.63 -12.09
CA PHE A 103 16.65 2.25 -11.51
C PHE A 103 17.93 1.64 -12.08
N ALA A 104 18.01 0.29 -12.13
CA ALA A 104 19.17 -0.40 -12.67
C ALA A 104 19.52 0.02 -14.12
N ASN A 105 18.49 0.22 -14.94
CA ASN A 105 18.66 0.62 -16.33
C ASN A 105 18.92 2.13 -16.55
N ASN A 106 18.70 2.97 -15.54
CA ASN A 106 18.72 4.42 -15.70
C ASN A 106 19.50 5.16 -14.60
N LYS A 107 20.27 4.49 -13.74
CA LYS A 107 20.92 5.09 -12.57
C LYS A 107 21.74 6.33 -12.89
N GLU A 108 22.42 6.36 -14.05
CA GLU A 108 23.25 7.48 -14.49
C GLU A 108 22.44 8.74 -14.85
N LYS A 109 21.11 8.61 -15.02
CA LYS A 109 20.20 9.72 -15.35
C LYS A 109 19.41 10.19 -14.13
N LEU A 110 19.49 9.47 -13.03
CA LEU A 110 18.69 9.71 -11.84
C LEU A 110 19.54 10.40 -10.75
N PRO A 111 18.95 11.34 -9.98
CA PRO A 111 19.67 11.92 -8.84
C PRO A 111 19.91 10.87 -7.75
N ILE A 112 20.97 11.01 -6.98
CA ILE A 112 21.24 10.16 -5.81
C ILE A 112 21.33 11.06 -4.58
N PRO A 113 20.52 10.80 -3.51
CA PRO A 113 19.49 9.75 -3.43
C PRO A 113 18.32 9.99 -4.38
N PHE A 114 17.80 8.90 -4.96
CA PHE A 114 16.63 8.93 -5.83
C PHE A 114 15.36 8.69 -5.02
N LYS A 115 14.51 9.70 -4.95
CA LYS A 115 13.21 9.65 -4.25
C LYS A 115 12.10 9.47 -5.28
N ALA A 116 11.52 8.28 -5.34
CA ALA A 116 10.53 7.88 -6.35
C ALA A 116 9.10 7.86 -5.80
N ILE A 117 8.13 8.20 -6.64
CA ILE A 117 6.69 7.96 -6.42
C ILE A 117 6.18 7.05 -7.53
N GLN A 118 5.46 6.01 -7.15
CA GLN A 118 4.61 5.23 -8.06
C GLN A 118 3.20 5.11 -7.49
N ILE A 119 2.19 5.52 -8.25
CA ILE A 119 0.78 5.27 -7.94
C ILE A 119 0.22 4.51 -9.13
N ASP A 120 0.04 3.19 -8.95
CA ASP A 120 -0.41 2.35 -10.05
C ASP A 120 -0.93 0.99 -9.51
N GLU A 121 -1.47 0.17 -10.40
CA GLU A 121 -2.08 -1.10 -10.06
C GLU A 121 -1.07 -2.24 -9.91
N SER A 122 -1.32 -3.09 -8.93
CA SER A 122 -0.65 -4.36 -8.68
C SER A 122 -1.67 -5.50 -8.61
N PHE A 123 -1.22 -6.72 -8.88
CA PHE A 123 -2.09 -7.87 -9.08
C PHE A 123 -1.62 -9.07 -8.24
N ARG A 124 -2.52 -9.62 -7.41
CA ARG A 124 -2.24 -10.81 -6.60
C ARG A 124 -3.40 -11.78 -6.63
N ALA A 125 -3.14 -13.05 -6.97
CA ALA A 125 -4.15 -14.12 -7.01
C ALA A 125 -4.57 -14.61 -5.62
N GLU A 126 -4.59 -13.71 -4.64
CA GLU A 126 -5.01 -14.00 -3.27
C GLU A 126 -6.51 -14.35 -3.17
N ARG A 127 -6.87 -15.01 -2.07
CA ARG A 127 -8.27 -15.18 -1.71
C ARG A 127 -8.86 -13.82 -1.32
N PRO A 128 -9.90 -13.34 -2.04
CA PRO A 128 -10.53 -12.05 -1.73
C PRO A 128 -11.12 -12.02 -0.33
N GLN A 129 -10.94 -10.90 0.36
CA GLN A 129 -11.55 -10.63 1.67
C GLN A 129 -11.72 -9.12 1.87
N LYS A 130 -12.44 -8.69 2.92
CA LYS A 130 -12.62 -7.27 3.22
C LYS A 130 -11.24 -6.57 3.35
N GLY A 131 -11.02 -5.51 2.57
CA GLY A 131 -9.75 -4.79 2.49
C GLY A 131 -8.69 -5.43 1.59
N ARG A 132 -8.96 -6.58 0.93
CA ARG A 132 -8.04 -7.24 0.00
C ARG A 132 -8.73 -7.72 -1.27
N VAL A 133 -8.29 -7.23 -2.39
CA VAL A 133 -8.75 -7.55 -3.74
C VAL A 133 -7.55 -7.99 -4.60
N ARG A 134 -7.82 -8.60 -5.75
CA ARG A 134 -6.79 -9.16 -6.63
C ARG A 134 -6.13 -8.13 -7.54
N GLN A 135 -6.84 -7.06 -7.85
CA GLN A 135 -6.35 -5.88 -8.56
C GLN A 135 -6.53 -4.68 -7.63
N PHE A 136 -5.44 -4.01 -7.26
CA PHE A 136 -5.46 -2.93 -6.30
C PHE A 136 -4.38 -1.90 -6.61
N THR A 137 -4.66 -0.64 -6.32
CA THR A 137 -3.70 0.44 -6.47
C THR A 137 -2.80 0.51 -5.23
N GLN A 138 -1.49 0.54 -5.45
CA GLN A 138 -0.48 0.91 -4.47
C GLN A 138 -0.04 2.36 -4.70
N CYS A 139 0.16 3.09 -3.61
CA CYS A 139 0.76 4.42 -3.65
C CYS A 139 2.10 4.33 -2.92
N ASP A 140 3.14 4.08 -3.70
CA ASP A 140 4.47 3.78 -3.19
C ASP A 140 5.36 5.00 -3.26
N ILE A 141 6.18 5.17 -2.22
CA ILE A 141 7.35 6.06 -2.20
C ILE A 141 8.57 5.27 -1.80
N ASP A 142 9.69 5.56 -2.46
CA ASP A 142 10.96 4.89 -2.24
C ASP A 142 12.11 5.89 -2.26
N ILE A 143 13.13 5.63 -1.42
CA ILE A 143 14.40 6.37 -1.41
C ILE A 143 15.51 5.37 -1.69
N LEU A 144 16.26 5.56 -2.78
CA LEU A 144 17.34 4.70 -3.24
C LEU A 144 18.66 5.45 -3.21
N GLY A 145 19.71 4.82 -2.70
CA GLY A 145 21.07 5.37 -2.71
C GLY A 145 21.49 6.11 -1.43
N ASP A 146 20.71 6.02 -0.34
CA ASP A 146 21.08 6.55 0.97
C ASP A 146 20.96 5.45 2.06
N SER A 147 22.07 5.17 2.72
CA SER A 147 22.15 4.18 3.80
C SER A 147 21.85 4.76 5.19
N SER A 148 21.72 6.09 5.31
CA SER A 148 21.51 6.74 6.58
C SER A 148 20.06 6.53 7.10
N PRO A 149 19.84 6.50 8.42
CA PRO A 149 18.50 6.47 9.01
C PRO A 149 17.63 7.69 8.66
N LEU A 150 18.22 8.73 8.06
CA LEU A 150 17.48 9.90 7.58
C LEU A 150 16.46 9.51 6.52
N SER A 151 16.78 8.53 5.68
CA SER A 151 15.85 8.02 4.64
C SER A 151 14.57 7.45 5.25
N GLU A 152 14.67 6.66 6.33
CA GLU A 152 13.48 6.17 7.05
C GLU A 152 12.69 7.32 7.67
N VAL A 153 13.37 8.30 8.27
CA VAL A 153 12.71 9.45 8.91
C VAL A 153 11.96 10.30 7.88
N GLU A 154 12.60 10.66 6.77
CA GLU A 154 11.96 11.44 5.69
C GLU A 154 10.79 10.71 5.07
N LEU A 155 10.97 9.40 4.80
CA LEU A 155 9.94 8.56 4.22
C LEU A 155 8.73 8.44 5.16
N LEU A 156 8.95 8.14 6.44
CA LEU A 156 7.88 8.05 7.44
C LEU A 156 7.17 9.38 7.62
N TYR A 157 7.89 10.52 7.60
CA TYR A 157 7.29 11.84 7.67
C TYR A 157 6.35 12.10 6.48
N ALA A 158 6.83 11.89 5.24
CA ALA A 158 6.01 12.06 4.03
C ALA A 158 4.76 11.13 4.05
N TYR A 159 4.95 9.92 4.54
CA TYR A 159 3.92 8.89 4.66
C TYR A 159 2.83 9.30 5.67
N MET A 160 3.22 9.80 6.85
CA MET A 160 2.29 10.34 7.85
C MET A 160 1.54 11.56 7.32
N CYS A 161 2.23 12.47 6.60
CA CYS A 161 1.60 13.64 5.98
C CYS A 161 0.53 13.24 4.97
N ALA A 162 0.74 12.18 4.18
CA ALA A 162 -0.23 11.69 3.23
C ALA A 162 -1.53 11.22 3.93
N TYR A 163 -1.42 10.42 4.97
CA TYR A 163 -2.59 10.01 5.75
C TYR A 163 -3.29 11.18 6.44
N LYS A 164 -2.51 12.12 7.03
CA LYS A 164 -3.07 13.34 7.65
C LYS A 164 -3.87 14.17 6.64
N ASN A 165 -3.30 14.41 5.46
CA ASN A 165 -3.95 15.20 4.41
C ASN A 165 -5.19 14.49 3.82
N LEU A 166 -5.26 13.16 3.93
CA LEU A 166 -6.48 12.39 3.66
C LEU A 166 -7.51 12.48 4.79
N GLY A 167 -7.18 13.12 5.92
CA GLY A 167 -8.05 13.27 7.09
C GLY A 167 -8.03 12.06 8.03
N PHE A 168 -7.08 11.15 7.91
CA PHE A 168 -6.92 10.07 8.86
C PHE A 168 -6.30 10.59 10.16
N SER A 169 -6.83 10.10 11.27
CA SER A 169 -6.33 10.30 12.63
C SER A 169 -6.41 8.96 13.36
N ASN A 170 -5.85 8.87 14.56
CA ASN A 170 -5.84 7.64 15.36
C ASN A 170 -5.11 6.47 14.68
N LEU A 171 -3.94 6.78 14.11
CA LEU A 171 -3.07 5.79 13.48
C LEU A 171 -1.86 5.49 14.38
N THR A 172 -1.39 4.24 14.33
CA THR A 172 -0.15 3.80 14.99
C THR A 172 0.82 3.24 13.97
N ILE A 173 2.01 3.82 13.88
CA ILE A 173 3.12 3.25 13.12
C ILE A 173 3.87 2.28 14.03
N LYS A 174 3.82 1.02 13.71
CA LYS A 174 4.55 -0.05 14.38
C LYS A 174 5.84 -0.30 13.62
N VAL A 175 6.97 -0.23 14.30
CA VAL A 175 8.32 -0.32 13.70
C VAL A 175 9.09 -1.48 14.33
N ASN A 176 9.83 -2.22 13.51
CA ASN A 176 10.78 -3.24 13.90
C ASN A 176 12.02 -3.18 12.98
N ASP A 177 12.98 -4.08 13.22
CA ASP A 177 14.14 -4.27 12.35
C ASP A 177 14.42 -5.78 12.17
N ARG A 178 14.60 -6.20 10.92
CA ARG A 178 14.89 -7.60 10.57
C ARG A 178 16.17 -8.10 11.23
N ARG A 179 17.16 -7.22 11.44
CA ARG A 179 18.41 -7.55 12.14
C ARG A 179 18.17 -7.80 13.62
N ALA A 180 17.26 -7.04 14.25
CA ALA A 180 16.86 -7.30 15.64
C ALA A 180 16.14 -8.65 15.78
N LEU A 181 15.23 -8.98 14.86
CA LEU A 181 14.56 -10.28 14.81
C LEU A 181 15.56 -11.42 14.64
N ALA A 182 16.49 -11.31 13.68
CA ALA A 182 17.53 -12.30 13.46
C ALA A 182 18.40 -12.51 14.73
N SER A 183 18.78 -11.42 15.41
CA SER A 183 19.51 -11.50 16.67
C SER A 183 18.72 -12.26 17.75
N ILE A 184 17.43 -11.95 17.93
CA ILE A 184 16.56 -12.62 18.91
C ILE A 184 16.41 -14.12 18.59
N ILE A 185 16.24 -14.48 17.32
CA ILE A 185 16.12 -15.87 16.88
C ILE A 185 17.42 -16.64 17.17
N LYS A 186 18.58 -16.05 16.83
CA LYS A 186 19.91 -16.65 17.14
C LYS A 186 20.15 -16.79 18.62
N LEU A 187 19.82 -15.79 19.41
CA LEU A 187 19.90 -15.83 20.87
C LEU A 187 19.01 -16.90 21.49
N SER A 188 17.95 -17.31 20.79
CA SER A 188 17.07 -18.40 21.19
C SER A 188 17.65 -19.78 20.88
N GLY A 189 18.83 -19.86 20.22
CA GLY A 189 19.54 -21.09 19.89
C GLY A 189 19.31 -21.62 18.49
N PHE A 190 18.74 -20.82 17.59
CA PHE A 190 18.52 -21.20 16.19
C PHE A 190 19.67 -20.73 15.30
N ALA A 191 19.96 -21.49 14.25
CA ALA A 191 20.98 -21.14 13.27
C ALA A 191 20.50 -20.04 12.28
N GLU A 192 21.44 -19.40 11.59
CA GLU A 192 21.16 -18.31 10.63
C GLU A 192 20.19 -18.72 9.53
N GLU A 193 20.37 -19.93 8.99
CA GLU A 193 19.51 -20.51 7.95
C GLU A 193 18.05 -20.68 8.37
N ASN A 194 17.77 -20.74 9.66
CA ASN A 194 16.41 -20.90 10.18
C ASN A 194 15.66 -19.58 10.34
N VAL A 195 16.34 -18.44 10.26
CA VAL A 195 15.76 -17.12 10.54
C VAL A 195 14.56 -16.82 9.62
N THR A 196 14.67 -17.13 8.34
CA THR A 196 13.59 -16.86 7.37
C THR A 196 12.34 -17.67 7.67
N ASP A 197 12.47 -18.97 7.89
CA ASP A 197 11.34 -19.87 8.15
C ASP A 197 10.66 -19.56 9.50
N ILE A 198 11.47 -19.27 10.52
CA ILE A 198 10.95 -18.84 11.84
C ILE A 198 10.21 -17.51 11.71
N CYS A 199 10.70 -16.54 10.93
CA CYS A 199 10.00 -15.29 10.66
C CYS A 199 8.65 -15.52 9.97
N ILE A 200 8.53 -16.47 9.03
CA ILE A 200 7.25 -16.82 8.39
C ILE A 200 6.22 -17.30 9.43
N SER A 201 6.64 -18.12 10.38
CA SER A 201 5.75 -18.57 11.46
C SER A 201 5.40 -17.42 12.44
N LEU A 202 6.39 -16.60 12.78
CA LEU A 202 6.18 -15.43 13.66
C LEU A 202 5.27 -14.37 13.05
N ASP A 203 5.22 -14.19 11.72
CA ASP A 203 4.29 -13.25 11.03
C ASP A 203 2.82 -13.56 11.31
N LYS A 204 2.54 -14.77 11.76
CA LYS A 204 1.19 -15.19 12.14
C LYS A 204 0.85 -14.85 13.60
N PHE A 205 1.81 -14.34 14.38
CA PHE A 205 1.71 -14.16 15.84
C PHE A 205 0.46 -13.39 16.25
N ASP A 206 0.19 -12.26 15.62
CA ASP A 206 -0.99 -11.43 15.93
C ASP A 206 -2.32 -12.04 15.46
N LYS A 207 -2.28 -13.04 14.56
CA LYS A 207 -3.47 -13.71 13.99
C LYS A 207 -3.88 -14.94 14.77
N ILE A 208 -2.88 -15.78 15.16
CA ILE A 208 -3.15 -17.09 15.75
C ILE A 208 -2.66 -17.21 17.21
N GLY A 209 -1.93 -16.21 17.72
CA GLY A 209 -1.42 -16.17 19.09
C GLY A 209 -0.11 -16.92 19.31
N ALA A 210 0.52 -16.64 20.45
CA ALA A 210 1.84 -17.17 20.81
C ALA A 210 1.90 -18.70 20.90
N GLU A 211 0.87 -19.31 21.46
CA GLU A 211 0.81 -20.78 21.67
C GLU A 211 0.72 -21.52 20.32
N ALA A 212 -0.13 -21.04 19.41
CA ALA A 212 -0.27 -21.65 18.09
C ALA A 212 1.01 -21.50 17.25
N VAL A 213 1.70 -20.35 17.32
CA VAL A 213 3.01 -20.16 16.68
C VAL A 213 4.06 -21.09 17.28
N ALA A 214 4.11 -21.23 18.61
CA ALA A 214 5.03 -22.14 19.26
C ALA A 214 4.80 -23.59 18.81
N ASN A 215 3.55 -24.04 18.78
CA ASN A 215 3.19 -25.38 18.31
C ASN A 215 3.56 -25.62 16.86
N GLU A 216 3.36 -24.61 15.98
CA GLU A 216 3.75 -24.67 14.56
C GLU A 216 5.27 -24.84 14.43
N LEU A 217 6.06 -24.05 15.16
CA LEU A 217 7.52 -24.15 15.13
C LEU A 217 8.01 -25.52 15.60
N VAL A 218 7.45 -26.06 16.69
CA VAL A 218 7.79 -27.42 17.17
C VAL A 218 7.40 -28.47 16.13
N ALA A 219 6.22 -28.36 15.52
CA ALA A 219 5.76 -29.25 14.45
C ALA A 219 6.66 -29.20 13.21
N ASN A 220 7.28 -28.06 12.93
CA ASN A 220 8.27 -27.86 11.85
C ASN A 220 9.67 -28.41 12.22
N GLY A 221 9.82 -29.06 13.38
CA GLY A 221 11.06 -29.72 13.80
C GLY A 221 12.04 -28.87 14.60
N TYR A 222 11.63 -27.66 15.00
CA TYR A 222 12.48 -26.79 15.84
C TYR A 222 12.50 -27.26 17.31
N ALA A 223 13.66 -27.14 17.96
CA ALA A 223 13.86 -27.59 19.34
C ALA A 223 12.95 -26.83 20.33
N GLU A 224 12.15 -27.55 21.11
CA GLU A 224 11.17 -27.00 22.06
C GLU A 224 11.78 -25.97 23.02
N ALA A 225 12.99 -26.24 23.53
CA ALA A 225 13.70 -25.32 24.41
C ALA A 225 14.00 -23.96 23.76
N GLY A 226 14.41 -23.97 22.47
CA GLY A 226 14.65 -22.77 21.69
C GLY A 226 13.33 -22.01 21.42
N VAL A 227 12.27 -22.72 21.05
CA VAL A 227 10.94 -22.14 20.83
C VAL A 227 10.41 -21.48 22.10
N LYS A 228 10.50 -22.16 23.25
CA LYS A 228 10.09 -21.61 24.56
C LYS A 228 10.85 -20.33 24.90
N LYS A 229 12.18 -20.32 24.69
CA LYS A 229 13.02 -19.14 24.91
C LYS A 229 12.60 -17.97 23.95
N LEU A 230 12.40 -18.25 22.69
CA LEU A 230 11.95 -17.28 21.70
C LEU A 230 10.62 -16.64 22.10
N MET A 231 9.62 -17.46 22.45
CA MET A 231 8.31 -16.96 22.88
C MET A 231 8.39 -16.14 24.18
N SER A 232 9.27 -16.53 25.13
CA SER A 232 9.49 -15.75 26.35
C SER A 232 10.08 -14.37 26.06
N ILE A 233 11.05 -14.27 25.15
CA ILE A 233 11.61 -12.98 24.70
C ILE A 233 10.54 -12.11 24.06
N PHE A 234 9.73 -12.68 23.15
CA PHE A 234 8.63 -11.96 22.50
C PHE A 234 7.58 -11.46 23.50
N ALA A 235 7.20 -12.29 24.47
CA ALA A 235 6.26 -11.89 25.53
C ALA A 235 6.82 -10.75 26.38
N ASP A 236 8.12 -10.80 26.74
CA ASP A 236 8.76 -9.72 27.50
C ASP A 236 8.84 -8.41 26.65
N LEU A 237 9.19 -8.48 25.38
CA LEU A 237 9.18 -7.31 24.49
C LEU A 237 7.77 -6.71 24.34
N LYS A 238 6.75 -7.52 24.18
CA LYS A 238 5.35 -7.07 24.08
C LYS A 238 4.80 -6.47 25.38
N SER A 239 5.37 -6.81 26.53
CA SER A 239 4.98 -6.21 27.82
C SER A 239 5.53 -4.81 28.04
N ALA A 240 6.38 -4.30 27.14
CA ALA A 240 6.92 -2.95 27.24
C ALA A 240 5.81 -1.90 27.06
N THR A 241 5.80 -0.92 27.97
CA THR A 241 4.79 0.17 27.99
C THR A 241 5.26 1.43 27.28
N SER A 242 6.51 1.47 26.85
CA SER A 242 7.12 2.60 26.13
C SER A 242 8.26 2.17 25.21
N ASN A 243 8.54 3.00 24.20
CA ASN A 243 9.70 2.79 23.33
C ASN A 243 11.02 2.71 24.11
N ALA A 244 11.19 3.55 25.14
CA ALA A 244 12.38 3.54 25.97
C ALA A 244 12.58 2.20 26.72
N GLU A 245 11.50 1.58 27.19
CA GLU A 245 11.53 0.26 27.80
C GLU A 245 11.84 -0.82 26.76
N SER A 246 11.24 -0.77 25.57
CA SER A 246 11.52 -1.69 24.49
C SER A 246 13.00 -1.70 24.12
N PHE A 247 13.62 -0.51 23.97
CA PHE A 247 15.05 -0.41 23.66
C PHE A 247 15.95 -0.96 24.77
N LYS A 248 15.59 -0.76 26.04
CA LYS A 248 16.31 -1.37 27.18
C LYS A 248 16.22 -2.89 27.14
N LYS A 249 15.06 -3.45 26.84
CA LYS A 249 14.85 -4.89 26.72
C LYS A 249 15.63 -5.48 25.54
N LEU A 250 15.62 -4.83 24.35
CA LEU A 250 16.41 -5.26 23.20
C LEU A 250 17.92 -5.33 23.56
N ALA A 251 18.45 -4.27 24.18
CA ALA A 251 19.84 -4.25 24.63
C ALA A 251 20.13 -5.33 25.67
N LYS A 252 19.23 -5.55 26.65
CA LYS A 252 19.34 -6.63 27.67
C LYS A 252 19.40 -8.01 27.02
N PHE A 253 18.65 -8.23 25.93
CA PHE A 253 18.70 -9.50 25.19
C PHE A 253 19.91 -9.62 24.26
N GLY A 254 20.79 -8.62 24.19
CA GLY A 254 22.01 -8.70 23.39
C GLY A 254 21.79 -8.41 21.89
N VAL A 255 20.72 -7.71 21.54
CA VAL A 255 20.57 -7.18 20.17
C VAL A 255 21.66 -6.13 19.94
N ASP A 256 22.25 -6.13 18.75
CA ASP A 256 23.35 -5.25 18.38
C ASP A 256 23.04 -3.78 18.70
N ALA A 257 24.01 -3.10 19.31
CA ALA A 257 23.87 -1.72 19.75
C ALA A 257 23.62 -0.73 18.60
N GLU A 258 24.16 -1.00 17.40
CA GLU A 258 23.91 -0.22 16.20
C GLU A 258 22.45 -0.33 15.77
N VAL A 259 21.89 -1.54 15.77
CA VAL A 259 20.49 -1.80 15.42
C VAL A 259 19.54 -1.11 16.40
N VAL A 260 19.80 -1.26 17.70
CA VAL A 260 19.02 -0.58 18.76
C VAL A 260 19.15 0.94 18.63
N GLY A 261 20.35 1.44 18.36
CA GLY A 261 20.62 2.86 18.14
C GLY A 261 19.87 3.44 16.94
N SER A 262 19.85 2.72 15.82
CA SER A 262 19.12 3.09 14.61
C SER A 262 17.59 3.16 14.85
N LEU A 263 17.01 2.11 15.45
CA LEU A 263 15.59 2.10 15.82
C LEU A 263 15.23 3.25 16.75
N LYS A 264 16.06 3.48 17.78
CA LYS A 264 15.87 4.59 18.71
C LYS A 264 15.92 5.94 18.01
N LEU A 265 16.89 6.15 17.10
CA LEU A 265 17.04 7.39 16.34
C LEU A 265 15.81 7.64 15.46
N ILE A 266 15.39 6.67 14.66
CA ILE A 266 14.24 6.77 13.77
C ILE A 266 12.98 7.11 14.57
N ILE A 267 12.63 6.28 15.56
CA ILE A 267 11.40 6.41 16.34
C ILE A 267 11.39 7.74 17.10
N SER A 268 12.47 8.07 17.84
CA SER A 268 12.51 9.31 18.63
C SER A 268 12.54 10.58 17.77
N THR A 269 13.04 10.51 16.53
CA THR A 269 13.01 11.64 15.61
C THR A 269 11.61 11.86 15.05
N VAL A 270 10.94 10.77 14.65
CA VAL A 270 9.56 10.84 14.15
C VAL A 270 8.59 11.31 15.24
N GLU A 271 8.75 10.86 16.49
CA GLU A 271 7.96 11.34 17.64
C GLU A 271 8.03 12.86 17.83
N LYS A 272 9.18 13.48 17.52
CA LYS A 272 9.35 14.94 17.63
C LYS A 272 8.51 15.75 16.64
N PHE A 273 8.07 15.17 15.54
CA PHE A 273 7.21 15.86 14.57
C PHE A 273 5.81 16.15 15.15
N LYS A 274 5.38 15.42 16.17
CA LYS A 274 4.09 15.61 16.87
C LYS A 274 2.91 15.75 15.89
N ILE A 275 2.85 14.92 14.88
CA ILE A 275 1.71 14.90 13.94
C ILE A 275 0.49 14.41 14.72
N GLU A 276 -0.50 15.27 14.86
CA GLU A 276 -1.72 14.98 15.60
C GLU A 276 -2.44 13.74 15.05
N GLY A 277 -2.87 12.85 15.94
CA GLY A 277 -3.54 11.60 15.59
C GLY A 277 -2.60 10.46 15.21
N PHE A 278 -1.27 10.64 15.34
CA PHE A 278 -0.29 9.59 15.01
C PHE A 278 0.57 9.24 16.21
N ASN A 279 0.71 7.93 16.41
CA ASN A 279 1.67 7.36 17.34
C ASN A 279 2.72 6.54 16.56
N ILE A 280 3.93 6.44 17.10
CA ILE A 280 4.96 5.54 16.59
C ILE A 280 5.52 4.72 17.74
N MET A 281 5.64 3.41 17.53
CA MET A 281 6.14 2.50 18.57
C MET A 281 6.95 1.36 17.97
N PHE A 282 7.88 0.85 18.76
CA PHE A 282 8.50 -0.43 18.47
C PHE A 282 7.50 -1.57 18.73
N ASP A 283 7.40 -2.51 17.80
CA ASP A 283 6.60 -3.73 17.96
C ASP A 283 7.34 -4.93 17.35
N ALA A 284 7.78 -5.86 18.20
CA ALA A 284 8.53 -7.04 17.78
C ALA A 284 7.75 -7.96 16.83
N SER A 285 6.41 -7.89 16.82
CA SER A 285 5.56 -8.73 15.94
C SER A 285 5.50 -8.24 14.49
N ILE A 286 6.04 -7.06 14.18
CA ILE A 286 6.10 -6.58 12.79
C ILE A 286 7.26 -7.27 12.07
N ILE A 287 6.91 -8.20 11.20
CA ILE A 287 7.88 -9.06 10.50
C ILE A 287 7.86 -8.81 9.00
N ARG A 288 6.70 -8.52 8.43
CA ARG A 288 6.43 -8.34 6.99
C ARG A 288 6.75 -9.59 6.17
N GLY A 289 5.75 -10.11 5.48
CA GLY A 289 5.85 -11.36 4.71
C GLY A 289 6.68 -11.30 3.42
N GLN A 290 7.24 -10.14 3.06
CA GLN A 290 8.11 -10.01 1.89
C GLN A 290 9.55 -10.32 2.28
N GLY A 291 10.14 -11.34 1.66
CA GLY A 291 11.47 -11.86 1.97
C GLY A 291 12.63 -10.91 1.69
N TYR A 292 12.40 -9.83 0.93
CA TYR A 292 13.45 -8.91 0.51
C TYR A 292 13.87 -7.84 1.53
N TYR A 293 13.14 -7.66 2.64
CA TYR A 293 13.53 -6.67 3.65
C TYR A 293 14.80 -7.07 4.41
N THR A 294 15.72 -6.12 4.57
CA THR A 294 17.05 -6.33 5.16
C THR A 294 17.31 -5.56 6.45
N GLY A 295 16.48 -4.58 6.78
CA GLY A 295 16.63 -3.69 7.91
C GLY A 295 15.31 -3.33 8.57
N THR A 296 15.11 -2.03 8.79
CA THR A 296 13.87 -1.47 9.36
C THR A 296 12.64 -1.90 8.56
N VAL A 297 11.60 -2.33 9.27
CA VAL A 297 10.26 -2.65 8.72
C VAL A 297 9.20 -1.94 9.54
N PHE A 298 8.10 -1.56 8.90
CA PHE A 298 7.02 -0.87 9.60
C PHE A 298 5.66 -1.13 8.97
N GLU A 299 4.61 -0.97 9.78
CA GLU A 299 3.22 -0.98 9.37
C GLU A 299 2.47 0.19 9.96
N VAL A 300 1.53 0.75 9.20
CA VAL A 300 0.59 1.76 9.68
C VAL A 300 -0.73 1.07 10.00
N TYR A 301 -1.06 1.10 11.26
CA TYR A 301 -2.26 0.51 11.83
C TYR A 301 -3.32 1.58 12.02
N ASP A 302 -4.50 1.36 11.46
CA ASP A 302 -5.69 2.13 11.81
C ASP A 302 -6.32 1.49 13.05
N ASN A 303 -6.29 2.21 14.19
CA ASN A 303 -6.69 1.65 15.48
C ASN A 303 -8.20 1.36 15.58
N GLU A 304 -9.03 2.05 14.78
CA GLU A 304 -10.47 1.79 14.70
C GLU A 304 -10.78 0.59 13.80
N PHE A 305 -10.10 0.49 12.66
CA PHE A 305 -10.24 -0.65 11.75
C PHE A 305 -9.59 -1.93 12.31
N GLY A 306 -8.62 -1.77 13.22
CA GLY A 306 -7.90 -2.87 13.85
C GLY A 306 -6.99 -3.64 12.89
N ARG A 307 -6.52 -3.01 11.79
CA ARG A 307 -5.65 -3.62 10.78
C ARG A 307 -4.66 -2.62 10.19
N ALA A 308 -3.58 -3.18 9.61
CA ALA A 308 -2.66 -2.39 8.82
C ALA A 308 -3.32 -1.91 7.51
N ILE A 309 -3.13 -0.63 7.19
CA ILE A 309 -3.60 0.02 5.97
C ILE A 309 -2.44 0.44 5.06
N GLY A 310 -1.22 0.13 5.46
CA GLY A 310 -0.02 0.35 4.70
C GLY A 310 1.22 -0.09 5.46
N GLY A 311 2.38 0.07 4.86
CA GLY A 311 3.65 -0.28 5.48
C GLY A 311 4.79 -0.36 4.49
N GLY A 312 5.98 -0.66 4.99
CA GLY A 312 7.19 -0.67 4.19
C GLY A 312 8.40 -1.19 4.94
N GLY A 313 9.58 -0.87 4.43
CA GLY A 313 10.85 -1.20 5.06
C GLY A 313 12.05 -1.06 4.14
N ARG A 314 13.23 -1.30 4.68
CA ARG A 314 14.52 -1.24 3.99
C ARG A 314 14.82 -2.56 3.26
N TYR A 315 15.28 -2.45 2.00
CA TYR A 315 15.51 -3.59 1.10
C TYR A 315 16.81 -3.48 0.29
N ASP A 316 17.92 -3.21 0.96
CA ASP A 316 19.23 -2.88 0.36
C ASP A 316 19.78 -3.92 -0.63
N LYS A 317 19.45 -5.22 -0.43
CA LYS A 317 19.97 -6.31 -1.26
C LYS A 317 19.20 -6.54 -2.57
N MET A 318 18.04 -5.90 -2.74
CA MET A 318 17.22 -6.16 -3.94
C MET A 318 17.86 -5.63 -5.21
N ILE A 319 18.48 -4.44 -5.15
CA ILE A 319 19.15 -3.81 -6.31
C ILE A 319 20.44 -4.55 -6.68
N GLU A 320 21.13 -5.13 -5.70
CA GLU A 320 22.36 -5.90 -5.89
C GLU A 320 22.20 -7.04 -6.92
N LYS A 321 21.04 -7.68 -6.94
CA LYS A 321 20.73 -8.75 -7.89
C LYS A 321 20.74 -8.32 -9.36
N PHE A 322 20.53 -7.03 -9.62
CA PHE A 322 20.49 -6.46 -10.97
C PHE A 322 21.79 -5.77 -11.37
N LEU A 323 22.48 -5.18 -10.42
CA LEU A 323 23.66 -4.33 -10.69
C LEU A 323 24.98 -4.94 -10.20
N ASN A 324 24.96 -6.07 -9.46
CA ASN A 324 26.12 -6.60 -8.74
C ASN A 324 26.78 -5.55 -7.80
N VAL A 325 26.03 -4.52 -7.41
CA VAL A 325 26.44 -3.47 -6.47
C VAL A 325 25.30 -3.23 -5.50
N SER A 326 25.60 -3.24 -4.21
CA SER A 326 24.61 -2.92 -3.17
C SER A 326 24.23 -1.45 -3.26
N VAL A 327 22.93 -1.17 -3.35
CA VAL A 327 22.37 0.19 -3.32
C VAL A 327 21.32 0.22 -2.20
N PRO A 328 21.57 1.00 -1.13
CA PRO A 328 20.62 1.12 -0.05
C PRO A 328 19.26 1.62 -0.55
N ALA A 329 18.21 1.01 -0.07
CA ALA A 329 16.85 1.37 -0.47
C ALA A 329 15.84 1.15 0.65
N VAL A 330 14.92 2.08 0.84
CA VAL A 330 13.79 1.99 1.76
C VAL A 330 12.53 2.50 1.08
N GLY A 331 11.41 1.83 1.29
CA GLY A 331 10.14 2.19 0.65
C GLY A 331 8.93 1.99 1.55
N ALA A 332 7.84 2.66 1.19
CA ALA A 332 6.53 2.55 1.82
C ALA A 332 5.41 2.50 0.79
N SER A 333 4.37 1.74 1.10
CA SER A 333 3.18 1.58 0.25
C SER A 333 1.90 1.87 1.03
N ILE A 334 1.06 2.76 0.52
CA ILE A 334 -0.34 2.89 0.94
C ILE A 334 -1.19 1.95 0.08
N GLY A 335 -1.91 1.04 0.72
CA GLY A 335 -2.92 0.22 0.06
C GLY A 335 -4.19 1.03 -0.20
N LEU A 336 -4.28 1.65 -1.38
CA LEU A 336 -5.34 2.62 -1.67
C LEU A 336 -6.75 2.04 -1.54
N TYR A 337 -6.96 0.77 -1.88
CA TYR A 337 -8.26 0.13 -1.74
C TYR A 337 -8.79 0.17 -0.31
N SER A 338 -7.95 -0.15 0.69
CA SER A 338 -8.33 -0.08 2.11
C SER A 338 -8.62 1.35 2.56
N VAL A 339 -7.81 2.31 2.09
CA VAL A 339 -7.99 3.74 2.40
C VAL A 339 -9.31 4.25 1.84
N VAL A 340 -9.60 4.01 0.56
CA VAL A 340 -10.85 4.43 -0.10
C VAL A 340 -12.05 3.78 0.57
N MET A 341 -11.98 2.48 0.87
CA MET A 341 -13.05 1.77 1.58
C MET A 341 -13.35 2.45 2.94
N LEU A 342 -12.32 2.76 3.73
CA LEU A 342 -12.50 3.42 5.02
C LEU A 342 -13.03 4.85 4.89
N MET A 343 -12.57 5.60 3.88
CA MET A 343 -13.10 6.94 3.60
C MET A 343 -14.59 6.90 3.27
N VAL A 344 -15.02 5.95 2.45
CA VAL A 344 -16.45 5.75 2.11
C VAL A 344 -17.25 5.30 3.34
N GLU A 345 -16.78 4.29 4.08
CA GLU A 345 -17.46 3.79 5.30
C GLU A 345 -17.59 4.85 6.39
N ARG A 346 -16.60 5.74 6.53
CA ARG A 346 -16.61 6.84 7.50
C ARG A 346 -17.32 8.11 7.01
N GLY A 347 -17.89 8.08 5.81
CA GLY A 347 -18.64 9.19 5.23
C GLY A 347 -17.79 10.44 4.97
N TYR A 348 -16.54 10.26 4.54
CA TYR A 348 -15.65 11.38 4.21
C TYR A 348 -16.25 12.26 3.12
N LYS A 349 -16.39 13.54 3.41
CA LYS A 349 -16.84 14.53 2.44
C LYS A 349 -15.63 15.02 1.64
N ILE A 350 -15.57 14.64 0.38
CA ILE A 350 -14.58 15.18 -0.55
C ILE A 350 -15.11 16.48 -1.16
N PRO A 351 -14.23 17.46 -1.44
CA PRO A 351 -14.62 18.66 -2.17
C PRO A 351 -15.16 18.30 -3.54
N SER A 352 -16.36 18.73 -3.86
CA SER A 352 -16.99 18.52 -5.18
C SER A 352 -17.58 19.82 -5.71
N ASN A 353 -17.34 20.08 -6.99
CA ASN A 353 -17.91 21.23 -7.72
C ASN A 353 -18.97 20.77 -8.72
N LYS A 354 -19.54 19.58 -8.55
CA LYS A 354 -20.55 19.05 -9.46
C LYS A 354 -21.87 19.78 -9.34
N LEU A 355 -22.36 20.28 -10.48
CA LEU A 355 -23.61 21.00 -10.61
C LEU A 355 -24.51 20.28 -11.61
N ALA A 356 -25.75 20.01 -11.21
CA ALA A 356 -26.79 19.50 -12.09
C ALA A 356 -27.59 20.67 -12.68
N LEU A 357 -27.53 20.86 -13.99
CA LEU A 357 -28.37 21.82 -14.71
C LEU A 357 -29.62 21.11 -15.22
N ILE A 358 -30.77 21.50 -14.69
CA ILE A 358 -32.06 20.89 -15.03
C ILE A 358 -32.79 21.74 -16.08
N PHE A 359 -33.19 21.12 -17.18
CA PHE A 359 -33.90 21.76 -18.28
C PHE A 359 -35.29 21.16 -18.49
N ASP A 360 -36.22 21.98 -18.99
CA ASP A 360 -37.54 21.58 -19.38
C ASP A 360 -37.59 21.34 -20.91
N LYS A 361 -38.68 20.74 -21.40
CA LYS A 361 -38.87 20.43 -22.84
C LYS A 361 -38.90 21.66 -23.71
N ASP A 362 -39.27 22.82 -23.17
CA ASP A 362 -39.41 24.09 -23.86
C ASP A 362 -38.09 24.85 -24.02
N ASN A 363 -37.03 24.43 -23.35
CA ASN A 363 -35.71 25.03 -23.49
C ASN A 363 -35.02 24.61 -24.79
N SER A 364 -34.51 25.58 -25.54
CA SER A 364 -33.70 25.29 -26.71
C SER A 364 -32.33 24.73 -26.36
N TYR A 365 -31.74 23.91 -27.23
CA TYR A 365 -30.43 23.27 -26.94
C TYR A 365 -29.29 24.28 -26.85
N ASP A 366 -29.37 25.40 -27.61
CA ASP A 366 -28.38 26.47 -27.55
C ASP A 366 -28.43 27.23 -26.20
N GLU A 367 -29.64 27.50 -25.67
CA GLU A 367 -29.79 28.09 -24.33
C GLU A 367 -29.23 27.18 -23.25
N ILE A 368 -29.54 25.86 -23.30
CA ILE A 368 -29.02 24.86 -22.35
C ILE A 368 -27.48 24.82 -22.40
N LEU A 369 -26.92 24.76 -23.64
CA LEU A 369 -25.47 24.71 -23.80
C LEU A 369 -24.78 26.00 -23.33
N LYS A 370 -25.38 27.17 -23.64
CA LYS A 370 -24.87 28.46 -23.14
C LYS A 370 -24.83 28.50 -21.61
N ALA A 371 -25.92 28.15 -20.93
CA ALA A 371 -25.99 28.09 -19.49
C ALA A 371 -24.95 27.12 -18.92
N LYS A 372 -24.80 25.94 -19.51
CA LYS A 372 -23.78 24.97 -19.15
C LYS A 372 -22.38 25.59 -19.21
N ILE A 373 -22.03 26.21 -20.33
CA ILE A 373 -20.71 26.84 -20.54
C ILE A 373 -20.48 27.96 -19.51
N ASP A 374 -21.50 28.77 -19.21
CA ASP A 374 -21.37 29.86 -18.25
C ASP A 374 -21.11 29.35 -16.83
N PHE A 375 -21.72 28.23 -16.40
CA PHE A 375 -21.40 27.58 -15.14
C PHE A 375 -20.03 26.90 -15.16
N MET A 376 -19.61 26.29 -16.26
CA MET A 376 -18.26 25.76 -16.42
C MET A 376 -17.18 26.83 -16.27
N LYS A 377 -17.39 28.04 -16.81
CA LYS A 377 -16.49 29.19 -16.61
C LYS A 377 -16.42 29.66 -15.16
N LYS A 378 -17.44 29.38 -14.34
CA LYS A 378 -17.45 29.63 -12.89
C LYS A 378 -16.78 28.53 -12.08
N GLY A 379 -16.17 27.51 -12.73
CA GLY A 379 -15.44 26.41 -12.09
C GLY A 379 -16.29 25.21 -11.68
N TYR A 380 -17.52 25.09 -12.18
CA TYR A 380 -18.37 23.93 -11.93
C TYR A 380 -18.16 22.83 -12.97
N GLU A 381 -18.29 21.58 -12.52
CA GLU A 381 -18.45 20.41 -13.38
C GLU A 381 -19.94 20.21 -13.67
N VAL A 382 -20.37 20.53 -14.91
CA VAL A 382 -21.80 20.67 -15.20
C VAL A 382 -22.33 19.49 -16.03
N SER A 383 -23.31 18.77 -15.47
CA SER A 383 -24.13 17.80 -16.21
C SER A 383 -25.55 18.32 -16.42
N THR A 384 -26.10 18.06 -17.60
CA THR A 384 -27.46 18.48 -17.99
C THR A 384 -28.44 17.34 -17.84
N PHE A 385 -29.61 17.61 -17.26
CA PHE A 385 -30.66 16.62 -17.05
C PHE A 385 -32.02 17.20 -17.44
N ALA A 386 -32.86 16.38 -18.10
CA ALA A 386 -34.24 16.73 -18.28
C ALA A 386 -34.99 16.74 -16.95
N PHE A 387 -36.01 17.59 -16.81
CA PHE A 387 -36.79 17.68 -15.59
C PHE A 387 -37.38 16.31 -15.23
N PRO A 388 -37.09 15.74 -14.04
CA PRO A 388 -37.51 14.40 -13.70
C PRO A 388 -38.96 14.33 -13.23
N LYS A 389 -39.64 13.19 -13.47
CA LYS A 389 -40.99 12.94 -12.94
C LYS A 389 -41.08 12.96 -11.43
N ASN A 390 -40.06 12.43 -10.75
CA ASN A 390 -39.94 12.43 -9.28
C ASN A 390 -38.64 13.18 -8.90
N PHE A 391 -38.79 14.44 -8.56
CA PHE A 391 -37.68 15.33 -8.26
C PHE A 391 -36.92 14.92 -7.00
N ASN A 392 -37.61 14.47 -5.93
CA ASN A 392 -36.94 14.09 -4.67
C ASN A 392 -36.07 12.85 -4.85
N ALA A 393 -36.58 11.81 -5.49
CA ALA A 393 -35.81 10.60 -5.78
C ALA A 393 -34.61 10.90 -6.69
N PHE A 394 -34.78 11.83 -7.63
CA PHE A 394 -33.72 12.27 -8.50
C PHE A 394 -32.63 13.08 -7.76
N ALA A 395 -33.02 13.99 -6.86
CA ALA A 395 -32.10 14.75 -6.04
C ALA A 395 -31.24 13.82 -5.13
N GLU A 396 -31.87 12.81 -4.50
CA GLU A 396 -31.12 11.81 -3.73
C GLU A 396 -30.14 11.01 -4.59
N LYS A 397 -30.53 10.67 -5.82
CA LYS A 397 -29.65 10.01 -6.79
C LYS A 397 -28.48 10.91 -7.22
N LEU A 398 -28.72 12.22 -7.37
CA LEU A 398 -27.65 13.18 -7.64
C LEU A 398 -26.65 13.24 -6.47
N LYS A 399 -27.14 13.36 -5.23
CA LYS A 399 -26.31 13.33 -4.01
C LYS A 399 -25.44 12.09 -3.95
N SER A 400 -26.04 10.92 -4.14
CA SER A 400 -25.31 9.64 -4.13
C SER A 400 -24.26 9.51 -5.24
N ASN A 401 -24.30 10.37 -6.26
CA ASN A 401 -23.31 10.48 -7.34
C ASN A 401 -22.39 11.71 -7.21
N GLY A 402 -22.33 12.31 -6.00
CA GLY A 402 -21.38 13.37 -5.68
C GLY A 402 -21.78 14.77 -6.16
N TYR A 403 -23.01 14.97 -6.65
CA TYR A 403 -23.48 16.31 -6.95
C TYR A 403 -23.79 17.06 -5.65
N THR A 404 -23.25 18.26 -5.55
CA THR A 404 -23.46 19.13 -4.39
C THR A 404 -24.45 20.25 -4.67
N LYS A 405 -24.68 20.56 -5.95
CA LYS A 405 -25.49 21.69 -6.38
C LYS A 405 -26.40 21.35 -7.54
N LEU A 406 -27.51 22.08 -7.59
CA LEU A 406 -28.49 21.97 -8.65
C LEU A 406 -28.96 23.37 -9.06
N VAL A 407 -29.19 23.59 -10.36
CA VAL A 407 -29.79 24.81 -10.91
C VAL A 407 -30.82 24.42 -11.96
N LYS A 408 -31.89 25.21 -12.12
CA LYS A 408 -32.94 25.00 -13.11
C LYS A 408 -32.85 26.09 -14.20
N MET A 409 -33.06 25.70 -15.45
CA MET A 409 -33.03 26.66 -16.60
C MET A 409 -33.97 27.84 -16.40
N LYS A 410 -35.12 27.65 -15.78
CA LYS A 410 -36.09 28.72 -15.51
C LYS A 410 -35.60 29.80 -14.54
N ASP A 411 -34.60 29.54 -13.74
CA ASP A 411 -33.99 30.49 -12.81
C ASP A 411 -32.52 30.13 -12.57
N LEU A 412 -31.64 30.62 -13.45
CA LEU A 412 -30.20 30.38 -13.41
C LEU A 412 -29.50 31.14 -12.27
N SER A 413 -30.19 32.06 -11.61
CA SER A 413 -29.63 32.79 -10.44
C SER A 413 -29.72 31.98 -9.14
N LYS A 414 -30.64 31.00 -9.09
CA LYS A 414 -30.92 30.21 -7.90
C LYS A 414 -30.20 28.86 -7.93
N ILE A 415 -29.01 28.83 -7.36
CA ILE A 415 -28.29 27.59 -7.07
C ILE A 415 -28.87 26.97 -5.80
N ILE A 416 -29.23 25.70 -5.87
CA ILE A 416 -29.79 24.92 -4.75
C ILE A 416 -28.70 23.97 -4.27
N GLU A 417 -28.34 23.98 -3.01
CA GLU A 417 -27.48 22.98 -2.38
C GLU A 417 -28.26 21.65 -2.23
N LEU A 418 -27.60 20.54 -2.54
CA LEU A 418 -28.17 19.21 -2.51
C LEU A 418 -27.88 18.48 -1.18
#